data_44455557eba289385e0f852f38851e86
#
_entry.id   44455557eba289385e0f852f38851e86
#
_cell.length_a   1.000
_cell.length_b   1.000
_cell.length_c   1.000
_cell.angle_alpha   90.00
_cell.angle_beta   90.00
_cell.angle_gamma   90.00
#
_symmetry.space_group_name_H-M   'P 1'
#
loop_
_entity.id
_entity.type
_entity.pdbx_description
1 polymer ?
#
loop_
_entity_poly.entity_id
_entity_poly.type
_entity_poly.pdbx_seq_one_letter_code
_entity_poly.pdbx_strand_id
1 'polypeptide(L)'
;MCATLNGWLRGAVAVWLRRLGSPRSMGGEIAEPYRRLLDGDPAGAARAWTNLGSPYEAALALADTPDEEALREALGIVIGLGARAAAQAIRQRLRILGARSIPAGPHAATRERPFGLTRREHEVLDLICAEHTNAEIAAKLFLSVKTVDHHVSAVLAKLGVPTRAAARRVAQSA
;
A
#
# COMPACT_ATOMS: atom_id res chain seq x y z
N MET A 1 7.58 34.41 -6.69
CA MET A 1 6.78 33.31 -6.12
C MET A 1 5.69 32.76 -7.05
N CYS A 2 5.04 33.58 -7.90
CA CYS A 2 4.01 33.15 -8.86
C CYS A 2 4.51 32.22 -10.02
N ALA A 3 5.77 32.38 -10.46
CA ALA A 3 6.32 31.57 -11.56
C ALA A 3 6.51 30.09 -11.19
N THR A 4 6.84 29.79 -9.94
CA THR A 4 7.08 28.43 -9.44
C THR A 4 5.79 27.61 -9.35
N LEU A 5 4.70 28.22 -8.87
CA LEU A 5 3.37 27.58 -8.82
C LEU A 5 2.86 27.22 -10.23
N ASN A 6 3.11 28.08 -11.20
CA ASN A 6 2.76 27.80 -12.60
C ASN A 6 3.51 26.59 -13.17
N GLY A 7 4.79 26.37 -12.81
CA GLY A 7 5.59 25.25 -13.27
C GLY A 7 5.09 23.89 -12.74
N TRP A 8 4.65 23.84 -11.48
CA TRP A 8 4.05 22.65 -10.87
C TRP A 8 2.72 22.28 -11.53
N LEU A 9 1.82 23.24 -11.68
CA LEU A 9 0.51 22.98 -12.30
C LEU A 9 0.65 22.54 -13.76
N ARG A 10 1.51 23.22 -14.54
CA ARG A 10 1.80 22.84 -15.93
C ARG A 10 2.34 21.42 -16.01
N GLY A 11 3.28 21.07 -15.16
CA GLY A 11 3.87 19.73 -15.11
C GLY A 11 2.82 18.67 -14.81
N ALA A 12 2.00 18.89 -13.79
CA ALA A 12 0.92 17.96 -13.44
C ALA A 12 -0.05 17.76 -14.61
N VAL A 13 -0.53 18.84 -15.22
CA VAL A 13 -1.45 18.75 -16.38
C VAL A 13 -0.80 18.04 -17.55
N ALA A 14 0.45 18.36 -17.89
CA ALA A 14 1.15 17.75 -19.02
C ALA A 14 1.33 16.23 -18.84
N VAL A 15 1.72 15.79 -17.64
CA VAL A 15 1.88 14.37 -17.33
C VAL A 15 0.55 13.63 -17.38
N TRP A 16 -0.53 14.22 -16.81
CA TRP A 16 -1.85 13.59 -16.89
C TRP A 16 -2.38 13.51 -18.32
N LEU A 17 -2.22 14.55 -19.13
CA LEU A 17 -2.59 14.51 -20.55
C LEU A 17 -1.83 13.41 -21.30
N ARG A 18 -0.54 13.23 -21.01
CA ARG A 18 0.25 12.12 -21.59
C ARG A 18 -0.30 10.76 -21.16
N ARG A 19 -0.60 10.55 -19.88
CA ARG A 19 -1.19 9.31 -19.35
C ARG A 19 -2.56 8.99 -19.98
N LEU A 20 -3.32 10.01 -20.34
CA LEU A 20 -4.61 9.88 -21.04
C LEU A 20 -4.48 9.71 -22.55
N GLY A 21 -3.27 9.56 -23.09
CA GLY A 21 -3.01 9.38 -24.51
C GLY A 21 -3.23 10.66 -25.36
N SER A 22 -3.30 11.83 -24.73
CA SER A 22 -3.49 13.13 -25.39
C SER A 22 -2.37 14.11 -25.04
N PRO A 23 -1.11 13.80 -25.38
CA PRO A 23 0.02 14.66 -24.99
C PRO A 23 -0.10 16.03 -25.67
N ARG A 24 0.07 17.09 -24.89
CA ARG A 24 0.14 18.47 -25.38
C ARG A 24 1.38 19.15 -24.84
N SER A 25 2.06 19.91 -25.70
CA SER A 25 3.14 20.77 -25.25
C SER A 25 2.59 21.91 -24.41
N MET A 26 3.10 22.01 -23.17
CA MET A 26 2.78 23.09 -22.26
C MET A 26 3.94 24.09 -22.28
N GLY A 27 3.74 25.25 -22.90
CA GLY A 27 4.76 26.32 -22.92
C GLY A 27 5.12 26.82 -21.52
N GLY A 28 6.38 27.17 -21.33
CA GLY A 28 6.92 27.71 -20.08
C GLY A 28 7.62 26.68 -19.20
N GLU A 29 8.14 27.12 -18.06
CA GLU A 29 8.91 26.30 -17.13
C GLU A 29 8.01 25.23 -16.49
N ILE A 30 8.55 24.02 -16.38
CA ILE A 30 7.95 22.85 -15.73
C ILE A 30 8.83 22.43 -14.57
N ALA A 31 8.23 22.15 -13.40
CA ALA A 31 8.96 21.67 -12.22
C ALA A 31 9.70 20.36 -12.51
N GLU A 32 10.92 20.23 -11.96
CA GLU A 32 11.87 19.19 -12.28
C GLU A 32 11.30 17.76 -12.25
N PRO A 33 10.55 17.32 -11.24
CA PRO A 33 10.04 15.94 -11.23
C PRO A 33 9.12 15.62 -12.41
N TYR A 34 8.26 16.57 -12.79
CA TYR A 34 7.37 16.40 -13.95
C TYR A 34 8.14 16.46 -15.28
N ARG A 35 9.14 17.34 -15.37
CA ARG A 35 9.99 17.41 -16.56
C ARG A 35 10.69 16.09 -16.79
N ARG A 36 11.28 15.48 -15.76
CA ARG A 36 11.90 14.14 -15.87
C ARG A 36 10.91 13.08 -16.39
N LEU A 37 9.68 13.08 -15.89
CA LEU A 37 8.65 12.18 -16.41
C LEU A 37 8.37 12.41 -17.90
N LEU A 38 8.28 13.67 -18.33
CA LEU A 38 8.03 14.03 -19.73
C LEU A 38 9.22 13.68 -20.63
N ASP A 39 10.44 13.77 -20.11
CA ASP A 39 11.69 13.42 -20.80
C ASP A 39 11.93 11.89 -20.81
N GLY A 40 11.05 11.08 -20.19
CA GLY A 40 11.17 9.62 -20.18
C GLY A 40 12.12 9.07 -19.10
N ASP A 41 12.38 9.83 -18.03
CA ASP A 41 13.15 9.42 -16.85
C ASP A 41 12.23 9.23 -15.61
N PRO A 42 11.39 8.18 -15.57
CA PRO A 42 10.51 7.93 -14.44
C PRO A 42 11.26 7.60 -13.14
N ALA A 43 12.42 6.93 -13.24
CA ALA A 43 13.24 6.61 -12.07
C ALA A 43 13.85 7.88 -11.45
N GLY A 44 14.36 8.81 -12.28
CA GLY A 44 14.83 10.11 -11.81
C GLY A 44 13.72 10.96 -11.22
N ALA A 45 12.53 10.92 -11.81
CA ALA A 45 11.35 11.59 -11.27
C ALA A 45 10.96 11.03 -9.90
N ALA A 46 10.95 9.70 -9.74
CA ALA A 46 10.65 9.06 -8.46
C ALA A 46 11.63 9.48 -7.35
N ARG A 47 12.93 9.50 -7.66
CA ARG A 47 13.95 10.02 -6.70
C ARG A 47 13.70 11.48 -6.34
N ALA A 48 13.39 12.33 -7.32
CA ALA A 48 13.09 13.75 -7.07
C ALA A 48 11.86 13.90 -6.17
N TRP A 49 10.80 13.14 -6.40
CA TRP A 49 9.61 13.12 -5.54
C TRP A 49 9.89 12.60 -4.13
N THR A 50 10.74 11.57 -3.99
CA THR A 50 11.17 11.06 -2.69
C THR A 50 11.91 12.13 -1.88
N ASN A 51 12.83 12.86 -2.52
CA ASN A 51 13.55 13.95 -1.89
C ASN A 51 12.65 15.11 -1.46
N LEU A 52 11.52 15.30 -2.13
CA LEU A 52 10.48 16.28 -1.78
C LEU A 52 9.51 15.75 -0.71
N GLY A 53 9.68 14.54 -0.20
CA GLY A 53 8.79 13.94 0.78
C GLY A 53 7.41 13.57 0.23
N SER A 54 7.31 13.32 -1.07
CA SER A 54 6.05 13.03 -1.78
C SER A 54 6.01 11.57 -2.26
N PRO A 55 5.83 10.60 -1.34
CA PRO A 55 5.91 9.17 -1.68
C PRO A 55 4.81 8.70 -2.64
N TYR A 56 3.65 9.34 -2.65
CA TYR A 56 2.58 8.99 -3.57
C TYR A 56 2.96 9.31 -5.03
N GLU A 57 3.48 10.49 -5.28
CA GLU A 57 3.96 10.92 -6.59
C GLU A 57 5.18 10.11 -7.03
N ALA A 58 6.07 9.74 -6.10
CA ALA A 58 7.19 8.83 -6.39
C ALA A 58 6.69 7.48 -6.88
N ALA A 59 5.69 6.89 -6.21
CA ALA A 59 5.08 5.64 -6.65
C ALA A 59 4.37 5.76 -8.01
N LEU A 60 3.70 6.86 -8.29
CA LEU A 60 3.09 7.10 -9.61
C LEU A 60 4.16 7.24 -10.70
N ALA A 61 5.30 7.84 -10.40
CA ALA A 61 6.42 7.94 -11.33
C ALA A 61 7.01 6.56 -11.64
N LEU A 62 7.28 5.74 -10.62
CA LEU A 62 7.70 4.34 -10.79
C LEU A 62 6.69 3.54 -11.60
N ALA A 63 5.40 3.78 -11.38
CA ALA A 63 4.36 3.08 -12.12
C ALA A 63 4.30 3.46 -13.61
N ASP A 64 4.89 4.54 -14.06
CA ASP A 64 4.94 4.91 -15.47
C ASP A 64 5.95 4.07 -16.29
N THR A 65 6.81 3.27 -15.63
CA THR A 65 7.73 2.34 -16.31
C THR A 65 7.05 0.99 -16.61
N PRO A 66 7.46 0.27 -17.66
CA PRO A 66 7.04 -1.11 -17.90
C PRO A 66 7.86 -2.15 -17.13
N ASP A 67 8.71 -1.73 -16.20
CA ASP A 67 9.57 -2.59 -15.39
C ASP A 67 8.80 -3.23 -14.23
N GLU A 68 8.93 -4.56 -14.07
CA GLU A 68 8.22 -5.31 -13.01
C GLU A 68 8.71 -4.93 -11.61
N GLU A 69 10.01 -4.71 -11.43
CA GLU A 69 10.59 -4.38 -10.13
C GLU A 69 10.12 -3.00 -9.66
N ALA A 70 10.17 -2.00 -10.53
CA ALA A 70 9.66 -0.67 -10.25
C ALA A 70 8.16 -0.66 -9.93
N LEU A 71 7.35 -1.47 -10.66
CA LEU A 71 5.93 -1.63 -10.36
C LEU A 71 5.68 -2.31 -9.02
N ARG A 72 6.53 -3.26 -8.61
CA ARG A 72 6.44 -3.89 -7.29
C ARG A 72 6.79 -2.92 -6.16
N GLU A 73 7.83 -2.11 -6.34
CA GLU A 73 8.20 -1.03 -5.42
C GLU A 73 7.05 -0.02 -5.29
N ALA A 74 6.53 0.47 -6.42
CA ALA A 74 5.36 1.37 -6.44
C ALA A 74 4.16 0.77 -5.70
N LEU A 75 3.88 -0.52 -5.92
CA LEU A 75 2.80 -1.22 -5.24
C LEU A 75 2.98 -1.25 -3.73
N GLY A 76 4.20 -1.52 -3.25
CA GLY A 76 4.54 -1.49 -1.82
C GLY A 76 4.25 -0.13 -1.20
N ILE A 77 4.71 0.95 -1.84
CA ILE A 77 4.50 2.33 -1.38
C ILE A 77 3.01 2.66 -1.29
N VAL A 78 2.23 2.44 -2.38
CA VAL A 78 0.79 2.80 -2.39
C VAL A 78 -0.05 1.93 -1.46
N ILE A 79 0.35 0.69 -1.17
CA ILE A 79 -0.27 -0.15 -0.14
C ILE A 79 -0.03 0.46 1.25
N GLY A 80 1.21 0.85 1.56
CA GLY A 80 1.58 1.51 2.81
C GLY A 80 0.80 2.80 3.05
N LEU A 81 0.58 3.59 2.00
CA LEU A 81 -0.21 4.82 2.02
C LEU A 81 -1.73 4.60 2.04
N GLY A 82 -2.20 3.37 1.87
CA GLY A 82 -3.63 3.08 1.77
C GLY A 82 -4.29 3.52 0.46
N ALA A 83 -3.53 3.85 -0.57
CA ALA A 83 -4.02 4.35 -1.87
C ALA A 83 -4.59 3.21 -2.73
N ARG A 84 -5.83 2.81 -2.46
CA ARG A 84 -6.48 1.62 -3.04
C ARG A 84 -6.59 1.67 -4.56
N ALA A 85 -7.01 2.80 -5.11
CA ALA A 85 -7.18 2.96 -6.56
C ALA A 85 -5.85 2.81 -7.30
N ALA A 86 -4.79 3.46 -6.82
CA ALA A 86 -3.45 3.33 -7.38
C ALA A 86 -2.93 1.88 -7.25
N ALA A 87 -3.11 1.24 -6.09
CA ALA A 87 -2.71 -0.15 -5.89
C ALA A 87 -3.44 -1.11 -6.85
N GLN A 88 -4.72 -0.88 -7.13
CA GLN A 88 -5.48 -1.67 -8.10
C GLN A 88 -4.95 -1.48 -9.53
N ALA A 89 -4.69 -0.24 -9.93
CA ALA A 89 -4.15 0.07 -11.24
C ALA A 89 -2.76 -0.56 -11.45
N ILE A 90 -1.87 -0.46 -10.45
CA ILE A 90 -0.52 -1.05 -10.52
C ILE A 90 -0.61 -2.59 -10.57
N ARG A 91 -1.49 -3.23 -9.79
CA ARG A 91 -1.71 -4.68 -9.89
C ARG A 91 -2.19 -5.11 -11.27
N GLN A 92 -3.05 -4.33 -11.90
CA GLN A 92 -3.50 -4.60 -13.26
C GLN A 92 -2.35 -4.53 -14.27
N ARG A 93 -1.45 -3.56 -14.13
CA ARG A 93 -0.25 -3.45 -14.96
C ARG A 93 0.69 -4.64 -14.76
N LEU A 94 0.93 -5.05 -13.51
CA LEU A 94 1.72 -6.24 -13.20
C LEU A 94 1.13 -7.52 -13.83
N ARG A 95 -0.21 -7.67 -13.82
CA ARG A 95 -0.86 -8.81 -14.50
C ARG A 95 -0.66 -8.77 -16.01
N ILE A 96 -0.75 -7.61 -16.62
CA ILE A 96 -0.51 -7.43 -18.07
C ILE A 96 0.92 -7.81 -18.43
N LEU A 97 1.90 -7.52 -17.57
CA LEU A 97 3.30 -7.95 -17.73
C LEU A 97 3.52 -9.44 -17.45
N GLY A 98 2.51 -10.18 -17.01
CA GLY A 98 2.63 -11.60 -16.67
C GLY A 98 3.32 -11.87 -15.32
N ALA A 99 3.43 -10.87 -14.45
CA ALA A 99 4.05 -10.99 -13.14
C ALA A 99 3.34 -12.05 -12.28
N ARG A 100 4.12 -12.90 -11.61
CA ARG A 100 3.63 -13.92 -10.68
C ARG A 100 3.61 -13.40 -9.24
N SER A 101 2.76 -13.96 -8.39
CA SER A 101 2.73 -13.67 -6.93
C SER A 101 2.57 -12.17 -6.61
N ILE A 102 1.58 -11.51 -7.23
CA ILE A 102 1.29 -10.10 -6.99
C ILE A 102 0.66 -9.93 -5.60
N PRO A 103 1.20 -9.09 -4.71
CA PRO A 103 0.64 -8.86 -3.38
C PRO A 103 -0.81 -8.39 -3.44
N ALA A 104 -1.73 -9.12 -2.79
CA ALA A 104 -3.18 -8.82 -2.79
C ALA A 104 -3.46 -7.76 -1.76
N GLY A 105 -2.78 -7.00 -1.16
CA GLY A 105 -3.10 -5.97 -0.16
C GLY A 105 -4.22 -6.36 0.82
N PRO A 106 -4.40 -5.67 1.91
CA PRO A 106 -5.47 -5.96 2.86
C PRO A 106 -6.84 -5.85 2.18
N HIS A 107 -7.68 -6.88 2.32
CA HIS A 107 -9.07 -6.86 1.85
C HIS A 107 -9.84 -5.68 2.48
N ALA A 108 -10.80 -5.10 1.74
CA ALA A 108 -11.65 -4.00 2.25
C ALA A 108 -12.29 -4.37 3.60
N ALA A 109 -12.82 -5.58 3.71
CA ALA A 109 -13.40 -6.12 4.95
C ALA A 109 -12.42 -6.22 6.14
N THR A 110 -11.12 -6.18 5.92
CA THR A 110 -10.12 -6.20 6.98
C THR A 110 -9.87 -4.81 7.57
N ARG A 111 -10.07 -3.75 6.76
CA ARG A 111 -9.87 -2.36 7.20
C ARG A 111 -11.08 -1.77 7.91
N GLU A 112 -12.26 -2.28 7.65
CA GLU A 112 -13.52 -1.88 8.29
C GLU A 112 -13.69 -2.53 9.67
N ARG A 113 -12.82 -3.48 10.02
CA ARG A 113 -12.85 -4.14 11.33
C ARG A 113 -11.93 -3.43 12.31
N PRO A 114 -12.29 -3.41 13.60
CA PRO A 114 -11.43 -2.89 14.65
C PRO A 114 -10.00 -3.46 14.54
N PHE A 115 -9.00 -2.61 14.72
CA PHE A 115 -7.57 -2.97 14.69
C PHE A 115 -7.02 -3.50 13.35
N GLY A 116 -7.78 -3.39 12.23
CA GLY A 116 -7.33 -3.89 10.92
C GLY A 116 -7.12 -5.42 10.87
N LEU A 117 -7.84 -6.17 11.71
CA LEU A 117 -7.75 -7.62 11.75
C LEU A 117 -8.49 -8.27 10.56
N THR A 118 -7.92 -9.32 10.00
CA THR A 118 -8.64 -10.20 9.08
C THR A 118 -9.77 -10.91 9.83
N ARG A 119 -10.74 -11.49 9.10
CA ARG A 119 -11.79 -12.31 9.72
C ARG A 119 -11.20 -13.39 10.62
N ARG A 120 -10.16 -14.08 10.15
CA ARG A 120 -9.53 -15.17 10.89
C ARG A 120 -8.79 -14.69 12.14
N GLU A 121 -8.10 -13.56 12.05
CA GLU A 121 -7.42 -12.94 13.20
C GLU A 121 -8.43 -12.45 14.24
N HIS A 122 -9.62 -12.00 13.82
CA HIS A 122 -10.68 -11.60 14.73
C HIS A 122 -11.26 -12.82 15.47
N GLU A 123 -11.53 -13.91 14.75
CA GLU A 123 -11.95 -15.19 15.36
C GLU A 123 -10.92 -15.69 16.39
N VAL A 124 -9.62 -15.53 16.09
CA VAL A 124 -8.55 -15.88 17.03
C VAL A 124 -8.52 -14.92 18.22
N LEU A 125 -8.71 -13.60 18.02
CA LEU A 125 -8.78 -12.63 19.12
C LEU A 125 -9.94 -12.92 20.06
N ASP A 126 -11.12 -13.25 19.53
CA ASP A 126 -12.29 -13.63 20.35
C ASP A 126 -11.99 -14.83 21.25
N LEU A 127 -11.31 -15.84 20.71
CA LEU A 127 -10.89 -17.01 21.49
C LEU A 127 -9.76 -16.72 22.48
N ILE A 128 -8.87 -15.75 22.18
CA ILE A 128 -7.91 -15.23 23.15
C ILE A 128 -8.62 -14.53 24.30
N CYS A 129 -9.66 -13.75 24.01
CA CYS A 129 -10.49 -13.09 25.03
C CYS A 129 -11.23 -14.09 25.91
N ALA A 130 -11.67 -15.21 25.31
CA ALA A 130 -12.27 -16.35 26.01
C ALA A 130 -11.25 -17.27 26.73
N GLU A 131 -9.99 -16.85 26.85
CA GLU A 131 -8.89 -17.52 27.55
C GLU A 131 -8.45 -18.89 27.00
N HIS A 132 -8.82 -19.24 25.78
CA HIS A 132 -8.41 -20.49 25.15
C HIS A 132 -6.90 -20.52 24.88
N THR A 133 -6.30 -21.69 25.08
CA THR A 133 -4.92 -22.01 24.69
C THR A 133 -4.80 -22.14 23.16
N ASN A 134 -3.59 -22.09 22.60
CA ASN A 134 -3.39 -22.29 21.15
C ASN A 134 -3.86 -23.65 20.67
N ALA A 135 -3.76 -24.67 21.51
CA ALA A 135 -4.27 -26.03 21.19
C ALA A 135 -5.81 -26.07 21.11
N GLU A 136 -6.50 -25.41 22.04
CA GLU A 136 -7.97 -25.29 22.02
C GLU A 136 -8.48 -24.42 20.87
N ILE A 137 -7.76 -23.32 20.56
CA ILE A 137 -8.05 -22.50 19.39
C ILE A 137 -7.87 -23.31 18.10
N ALA A 138 -6.80 -24.09 18.01
CA ALA A 138 -6.54 -24.97 16.87
C ALA A 138 -7.65 -25.99 16.67
N ALA A 139 -8.10 -26.64 17.74
CA ALA A 139 -9.21 -27.58 17.70
C ALA A 139 -10.52 -26.92 17.26
N LYS A 140 -10.88 -25.78 17.86
CA LYS A 140 -12.13 -25.04 17.53
C LYS A 140 -12.16 -24.50 16.10
N LEU A 141 -11.02 -24.10 15.58
CA LEU A 141 -10.93 -23.47 14.27
C LEU A 141 -10.49 -24.45 13.16
N PHE A 142 -10.31 -25.74 13.49
CA PHE A 142 -9.81 -26.79 12.58
C PHE A 142 -8.48 -26.41 11.92
N LEU A 143 -7.52 -25.91 12.72
CA LEU A 143 -6.20 -25.52 12.29
C LEU A 143 -5.10 -26.32 12.99
N SER A 144 -3.87 -26.23 12.47
CA SER A 144 -2.70 -26.68 13.23
C SER A 144 -2.32 -25.65 14.32
N VAL A 145 -1.74 -26.13 15.43
CA VAL A 145 -1.25 -25.24 16.51
C VAL A 145 -0.24 -24.24 15.95
N LYS A 146 0.64 -24.64 15.03
CA LYS A 146 1.60 -23.75 14.36
C LYS A 146 0.90 -22.63 13.57
N THR A 147 -0.21 -22.95 12.91
CA THR A 147 -1.00 -21.94 12.19
C THR A 147 -1.63 -20.93 13.16
N VAL A 148 -2.11 -21.42 14.32
CA VAL A 148 -2.64 -20.54 15.37
C VAL A 148 -1.54 -19.66 15.95
N ASP A 149 -0.32 -20.15 16.17
CA ASP A 149 0.81 -19.33 16.62
C ASP A 149 1.09 -18.16 15.69
N HIS A 150 1.03 -18.39 14.37
CA HIS A 150 1.17 -17.33 13.37
C HIS A 150 0.03 -16.29 13.47
N HIS A 151 -1.23 -16.73 13.61
CA HIS A 151 -2.36 -15.81 13.77
C HIS A 151 -2.27 -15.03 15.08
N VAL A 152 -1.90 -15.66 16.19
CA VAL A 152 -1.70 -14.99 17.48
C VAL A 152 -0.61 -13.92 17.36
N SER A 153 0.53 -14.24 16.77
CA SER A 153 1.62 -13.29 16.55
C SER A 153 1.17 -12.10 15.70
N ALA A 154 0.41 -12.35 14.63
CA ALA A 154 -0.14 -11.30 13.76
C ALA A 154 -1.14 -10.41 14.51
N VAL A 155 -2.01 -10.98 15.34
CA VAL A 155 -2.96 -10.24 16.18
C VAL A 155 -2.21 -9.33 17.16
N LEU A 156 -1.23 -9.86 17.90
CA LEU A 156 -0.45 -9.08 18.86
C LEU A 156 0.29 -7.92 18.18
N ALA A 157 0.89 -8.16 17.02
CA ALA A 157 1.58 -7.13 16.25
C ALA A 157 0.61 -6.03 15.77
N LYS A 158 -0.58 -6.38 15.27
CA LYS A 158 -1.59 -5.41 14.81
C LYS A 158 -2.22 -4.61 15.95
N LEU A 159 -2.36 -5.20 17.13
CA LEU A 159 -2.80 -4.52 18.34
C LEU A 159 -1.68 -3.69 18.98
N GLY A 160 -0.43 -3.83 18.54
CA GLY A 160 0.72 -3.15 19.14
C GLY A 160 1.03 -3.58 20.56
N VAL A 161 0.74 -4.84 20.94
CA VAL A 161 0.90 -5.35 22.31
C VAL A 161 1.81 -6.57 22.37
N PRO A 162 2.62 -6.72 23.44
CA PRO A 162 3.59 -7.82 23.53
C PRO A 162 2.99 -9.13 24.06
N THR A 163 1.80 -9.13 24.67
CA THR A 163 1.26 -10.31 25.35
C THR A 163 -0.23 -10.52 25.10
N ARG A 164 -0.68 -11.77 25.23
CA ARG A 164 -2.11 -12.15 25.13
C ARG A 164 -2.98 -11.43 26.18
N ALA A 165 -2.46 -11.26 27.41
CA ALA A 165 -3.17 -10.55 28.45
C ALA A 165 -3.37 -9.06 28.10
N ALA A 166 -2.39 -8.43 27.46
CA ALA A 166 -2.52 -7.07 26.95
C ALA A 166 -3.50 -6.99 25.78
N ALA A 167 -3.52 -7.97 24.86
CA ALA A 167 -4.48 -8.04 23.78
C ALA A 167 -5.93 -8.13 24.28
N ARG A 168 -6.19 -8.92 25.31
CA ARG A 168 -7.50 -9.01 25.96
C ARG A 168 -7.97 -7.66 26.50
N ARG A 169 -7.09 -6.94 27.23
CA ARG A 169 -7.44 -5.62 27.78
C ARG A 169 -7.80 -4.62 26.66
N VAL A 170 -7.02 -4.58 25.60
CA VAL A 170 -7.28 -3.69 24.45
C VAL A 170 -8.61 -4.04 23.77
N ALA A 171 -8.89 -5.33 23.57
CA ALA A 171 -10.14 -5.77 22.95
C ALA A 171 -11.39 -5.49 23.80
N GLN A 172 -11.26 -5.49 25.14
CA GLN A 172 -12.36 -5.18 26.06
C GLN A 172 -12.61 -3.66 26.23
N SER A 173 -11.65 -2.83 25.82
CA SER A 173 -11.76 -1.36 25.93
C SER A 173 -12.16 -0.67 24.62
N ALA A 174 -12.38 -1.41 23.54
CA ALA A 174 -12.74 -0.92 22.22
C ALA A 174 -14.21 -1.12 21.89
#